data_d5ccf6825f83569a88df8f60e300cf6f
#
_entry.id   d5ccf6825f83569a88df8f60e300cf6f
#
_cell.length_a   1.000
_cell.length_b   1.000
_cell.length_c   1.000
_cell.angle_alpha   90.00
_cell.angle_beta   90.00
_cell.angle_gamma   90.00
#
_symmetry.space_group_name_H-M   'P 1'
#
loop_
_entity.id
_entity.type
_entity.pdbx_description
1 polymer ?
#
loop_
_entity_poly.entity_id
_entity_poly.type
_entity_poly.pdbx_seq_one_letter_code
_entity_poly.pdbx_strand_id
1 'polypeptide(L)'
;LIVADVNQSSLELARKAFGDRVSVVDTARIHAAEADIFSPCALGAGLNDTTIPEIKAKVVAGAANNQLAEPSRHDQMLFERGILYAPDYAINAGGIVSVGYEYYGRRKHAPYDHPLTAENMMRHVEKIGPTLLDIFAISRQKKVSTGQAADSLAEQVFRADSSPLSSSAA
;
A
#
# COMPACT_ATOMS: atom_id res chain seq x y z
N LEU A 1 6.36 -7.45 18.56
CA LEU A 1 6.86 -6.96 17.27
C LEU A 1 8.16 -7.64 16.91
N ILE A 2 8.32 -8.06 15.66
CA ILE A 2 9.59 -8.54 15.11
C ILE A 2 10.06 -7.46 14.14
N VAL A 3 11.26 -6.91 14.34
CA VAL A 3 11.77 -5.79 13.56
C VAL A 3 13.16 -6.08 13.00
N ALA A 4 13.46 -5.47 11.87
CA ALA A 4 14.79 -5.44 11.27
C ALA A 4 15.02 -4.06 10.65
N ASP A 5 16.21 -3.54 10.80
CA ASP A 5 16.65 -2.29 10.16
C ASP A 5 18.19 -2.34 10.00
N VAL A 6 18.70 -1.67 8.99
CA VAL A 6 20.15 -1.46 8.82
C VAL A 6 20.68 -0.41 9.78
N ASN A 7 19.82 0.46 10.30
CA ASN A 7 20.15 1.52 11.23
C ASN A 7 20.00 1.05 12.68
N GLN A 8 21.12 0.85 13.36
CA GLN A 8 21.16 0.41 14.76
C GLN A 8 20.46 1.39 15.71
N SER A 9 20.57 2.70 15.45
CA SER A 9 19.89 3.71 16.29
C SER A 9 18.37 3.58 16.23
N SER A 10 17.80 3.23 15.07
CA SER A 10 16.36 2.94 14.91
C SER A 10 15.94 1.73 15.74
N LEU A 11 16.76 0.68 15.74
CA LEU A 11 16.51 -0.53 16.54
C LEU A 11 16.57 -0.25 18.04
N GLU A 12 17.52 0.59 18.48
CA GLU A 12 17.62 1.01 19.89
C GLU A 12 16.42 1.84 20.33
N LEU A 13 15.94 2.76 19.48
CA LEU A 13 14.72 3.52 19.72
C LEU A 13 13.51 2.60 19.85
N ALA A 14 13.37 1.61 18.98
CA ALA A 14 12.31 0.64 19.05
C ALA A 14 12.34 -0.16 20.35
N ARG A 15 13.54 -0.65 20.76
CA ARG A 15 13.71 -1.36 22.04
C ARG A 15 13.36 -0.46 23.22
N LYS A 16 13.80 0.80 23.20
CA LYS A 16 13.49 1.77 24.26
C LYS A 16 12.00 2.06 24.36
N ALA A 17 11.31 2.17 23.23
CA ALA A 17 9.87 2.49 23.21
C ALA A 17 8.99 1.31 23.60
N PHE A 18 9.36 0.09 23.25
CA PHE A 18 8.48 -1.09 23.34
C PHE A 18 9.00 -2.19 24.27
N GLY A 19 10.25 -2.10 24.75
CA GLY A 19 10.84 -3.04 25.69
C GLY A 19 10.83 -4.49 25.19
N ASP A 20 10.45 -5.42 26.04
CA ASP A 20 10.40 -6.86 25.75
C ASP A 20 9.39 -7.26 24.67
N ARG A 21 8.56 -6.31 24.21
CA ARG A 21 7.63 -6.53 23.10
C ARG A 21 8.30 -6.46 21.71
N VAL A 22 9.61 -6.18 21.64
CA VAL A 22 10.36 -6.10 20.39
C VAL A 22 11.45 -7.18 20.35
N SER A 23 11.43 -7.98 19.31
CA SER A 23 12.52 -8.87 18.92
C SER A 23 13.19 -8.33 17.66
N VAL A 24 14.51 -8.31 17.63
CA VAL A 24 15.28 -7.88 16.45
C VAL A 24 15.81 -9.11 15.74
N VAL A 25 15.63 -9.15 14.42
CA VAL A 25 16.14 -10.22 13.55
C VAL A 25 17.03 -9.64 12.44
N ASP A 26 17.72 -10.52 11.73
CA ASP A 26 18.50 -10.12 10.56
C ASP A 26 17.60 -9.57 9.44
N THR A 27 18.05 -8.50 8.78
CA THR A 27 17.34 -7.88 7.64
C THR A 27 17.12 -8.86 6.50
N ALA A 28 18.05 -9.80 6.29
CA ALA A 28 17.93 -10.84 5.27
C ALA A 28 16.89 -11.92 5.62
N ARG A 29 16.37 -11.95 6.85
CA ARG A 29 15.48 -13.01 7.34
C ARG A 29 14.12 -12.50 7.83
N ILE A 30 13.89 -11.20 7.86
CA ILE A 30 12.64 -10.62 8.39
C ILE A 30 11.39 -11.12 7.64
N HIS A 31 11.47 -11.33 6.34
CA HIS A 31 10.36 -11.82 5.53
C HIS A 31 9.93 -13.26 5.90
N ALA A 32 10.84 -14.05 6.45
CA ALA A 32 10.61 -15.43 6.88
C ALA A 32 10.24 -15.57 8.37
N ALA A 33 10.05 -14.45 9.07
CA ALA A 33 9.68 -14.45 10.48
C ALA A 33 8.28 -15.04 10.71
N GLU A 34 8.07 -15.71 11.83
CA GLU A 34 6.76 -16.19 12.27
C GLU A 34 5.91 -15.00 12.75
N ALA A 35 5.03 -14.51 11.90
CA ALA A 35 4.17 -13.38 12.18
C ALA A 35 2.84 -13.50 11.41
N ASP A 36 1.80 -12.84 11.87
CA ASP A 36 0.52 -12.76 11.15
C ASP A 36 0.60 -11.80 9.96
N ILE A 37 1.34 -10.71 10.12
CA ILE A 37 1.50 -9.64 9.13
C ILE A 37 2.99 -9.39 8.89
N PHE A 38 3.41 -9.41 7.64
CA PHE A 38 4.69 -8.88 7.20
C PHE A 38 4.49 -7.48 6.64
N SER A 39 5.22 -6.49 7.18
CA SER A 39 5.13 -5.09 6.78
C SER A 39 6.43 -4.62 6.13
N PRO A 40 6.57 -4.70 4.80
CA PRO A 40 7.73 -4.17 4.09
C PRO A 40 7.75 -2.64 4.18
N CYS A 41 8.76 -2.07 4.87
CA CYS A 41 8.92 -0.62 5.04
C CYS A 41 10.33 -0.13 4.63
N ALA A 42 11.13 -1.00 4.00
CA ALA A 42 12.48 -0.72 3.53
C ALA A 42 12.49 -0.33 2.03
N LEU A 43 13.58 -0.60 1.33
CA LEU A 43 13.69 -0.39 -0.11
C LEU A 43 12.80 -1.37 -0.89
N GLY A 44 12.44 -0.99 -2.13
CA GLY A 44 11.59 -1.81 -3.00
C GLY A 44 12.21 -3.14 -3.43
N ALA A 45 11.43 -3.92 -4.21
CA ALA A 45 11.80 -5.25 -4.72
C ALA A 45 12.10 -6.30 -3.63
N GLY A 46 11.64 -6.07 -2.40
CA GLY A 46 11.78 -7.03 -1.29
C GLY A 46 10.90 -8.26 -1.44
N LEU A 47 9.85 -8.20 -2.24
CA LEU A 47 8.97 -9.32 -2.59
C LEU A 47 9.37 -9.85 -3.97
N ASN A 48 10.03 -11.00 -4.01
CA ASN A 48 10.64 -11.57 -5.20
C ASN A 48 10.63 -13.11 -5.16
N ASP A 49 11.21 -13.74 -6.18
CA ASP A 49 11.26 -15.21 -6.32
C ASP A 49 11.91 -15.93 -5.14
N THR A 50 12.81 -15.29 -4.43
CA THR A 50 13.50 -15.87 -3.29
C THR A 50 12.73 -15.66 -2.00
N THR A 51 12.22 -14.45 -1.76
CA THR A 51 11.61 -14.08 -0.48
C THR A 51 10.16 -14.54 -0.37
N ILE A 52 9.36 -14.43 -1.44
CA ILE A 52 7.94 -14.82 -1.40
C ILE A 52 7.75 -16.28 -0.96
N PRO A 53 8.51 -17.28 -1.44
CA PRO A 53 8.38 -18.66 -0.99
C PRO A 53 8.61 -18.86 0.52
N GLU A 54 9.41 -18.00 1.16
CA GLU A 54 9.75 -18.10 2.57
C GLU A 54 8.79 -17.34 3.50
N ILE A 55 7.91 -16.47 2.97
CA ILE A 55 6.95 -15.71 3.79
C ILE A 55 6.00 -16.67 4.51
N LYS A 56 5.91 -16.51 5.83
CA LYS A 56 5.00 -17.28 6.70
C LYS A 56 3.76 -16.47 7.09
N ALA A 57 3.83 -15.16 6.97
CA ALA A 57 2.72 -14.28 7.26
C ALA A 57 1.54 -14.51 6.30
N LYS A 58 0.33 -14.37 6.81
CA LYS A 58 -0.91 -14.46 6.04
C LYS A 58 -1.24 -13.17 5.30
N VAL A 59 -0.66 -12.06 5.73
CA VAL A 59 -0.90 -10.73 5.19
C VAL A 59 0.43 -10.06 4.92
N VAL A 60 0.55 -9.40 3.77
CA VAL A 60 1.64 -8.49 3.44
C VAL A 60 1.05 -7.09 3.26
N ALA A 61 1.42 -6.16 4.13
CA ALA A 61 0.90 -4.80 4.16
C ALA A 61 1.96 -3.85 4.74
N GLY A 62 2.60 -3.06 3.89
CA GLY A 62 3.69 -2.18 4.32
C GLY A 62 3.76 -0.88 3.52
N ALA A 63 4.59 0.06 3.99
CA ALA A 63 4.70 1.41 3.44
C ALA A 63 5.78 1.55 2.36
N ALA A 64 6.57 0.51 2.08
CA ALA A 64 7.58 0.57 1.03
C ALA A 64 6.95 0.77 -0.35
N ASN A 65 7.60 1.57 -1.20
CA ASN A 65 7.24 1.69 -2.60
C ASN A 65 7.84 0.55 -3.43
N ASN A 66 7.18 0.16 -4.51
CA ASN A 66 7.66 -0.86 -5.46
C ASN A 66 8.08 -2.15 -4.75
N GLN A 67 7.21 -2.66 -3.87
CA GLN A 67 7.50 -3.82 -3.04
C GLN A 67 7.77 -5.08 -3.87
N LEU A 68 7.04 -5.26 -4.98
CA LEU A 68 7.18 -6.38 -5.90
C LEU A 68 8.31 -6.13 -6.90
N ALA A 69 9.26 -7.06 -7.05
CA ALA A 69 10.34 -6.94 -8.03
C ALA A 69 9.81 -7.04 -9.47
N GLU A 70 8.83 -7.90 -9.72
CA GLU A 70 8.08 -8.01 -10.97
C GLU A 70 6.58 -7.98 -10.64
N PRO A 71 5.89 -6.82 -10.78
CA PRO A 71 4.55 -6.61 -10.24
C PRO A 71 3.55 -7.71 -10.58
N SER A 72 3.30 -7.99 -11.85
CA SER A 72 2.28 -8.96 -12.27
C SER A 72 2.59 -10.39 -11.80
N ARG A 73 3.87 -10.78 -11.84
CA ARG A 73 4.30 -12.12 -11.48
C ARG A 73 4.26 -12.36 -9.97
N HIS A 74 4.84 -11.44 -9.20
CA HIS A 74 4.95 -11.61 -7.76
C HIS A 74 3.62 -11.37 -7.04
N ASP A 75 2.74 -10.51 -7.56
CA ASP A 75 1.36 -10.39 -7.11
C ASP A 75 0.60 -11.71 -7.26
N GLN A 76 0.73 -12.35 -8.43
CA GLN A 76 0.14 -13.66 -8.68
C GLN A 76 0.72 -14.74 -7.76
N MET A 77 2.04 -14.75 -7.50
CA MET A 77 2.67 -15.69 -6.58
C MET A 77 2.13 -15.56 -5.14
N LEU A 78 1.92 -14.33 -4.66
CA LEU A 78 1.31 -14.09 -3.34
C LEU A 78 -0.13 -14.62 -3.30
N PHE A 79 -0.90 -14.34 -4.33
CA PHE A 79 -2.29 -14.82 -4.47
C PHE A 79 -2.37 -16.35 -4.45
N GLU A 80 -1.54 -17.06 -5.23
CA GLU A 80 -1.49 -18.52 -5.30
C GLU A 80 -1.10 -19.17 -3.96
N ARG A 81 -0.28 -18.47 -3.17
CA ARG A 81 0.06 -18.87 -1.80
C ARG A 81 -1.01 -18.55 -0.77
N GLY A 82 -2.11 -17.90 -1.16
CA GLY A 82 -3.17 -17.48 -0.25
C GLY A 82 -2.75 -16.36 0.71
N ILE A 83 -1.72 -15.58 0.35
CA ILE A 83 -1.25 -14.43 1.11
C ILE A 83 -2.03 -13.21 0.65
N LEU A 84 -2.70 -12.53 1.59
CA LEU A 84 -3.40 -11.29 1.31
C LEU A 84 -2.37 -10.16 1.17
N TYR A 85 -2.19 -9.66 -0.03
CA TYR A 85 -1.30 -8.52 -0.32
C TYR A 85 -2.11 -7.23 -0.40
N ALA A 86 -1.70 -6.20 0.35
CA ALA A 86 -2.19 -4.84 0.16
C ALA A 86 -1.27 -4.15 -0.86
N PRO A 87 -1.75 -3.86 -2.10
CA PRO A 87 -0.92 -3.23 -3.13
C PRO A 87 -0.30 -1.94 -2.60
N ASP A 88 1.01 -1.80 -2.76
CA ASP A 88 1.78 -0.71 -2.15
C ASP A 88 1.30 0.68 -2.59
N TYR A 89 0.99 0.86 -3.87
CA TYR A 89 0.45 2.11 -4.42
C TYR A 89 -0.94 2.48 -3.86
N ALA A 90 -1.65 1.52 -3.28
CA ALA A 90 -2.91 1.78 -2.58
C ALA A 90 -2.70 2.07 -1.09
N ILE A 91 -1.95 1.20 -0.38
CA ILE A 91 -1.79 1.33 1.07
C ILE A 91 -0.92 2.52 1.48
N ASN A 92 0.07 2.91 0.67
CA ASN A 92 0.99 4.01 0.98
C ASN A 92 0.60 5.35 0.32
N ALA A 93 -0.59 5.46 -0.25
CA ALA A 93 -1.05 6.65 -0.98
C ALA A 93 -1.10 7.95 -0.15
N GLY A 94 -0.98 7.89 1.17
CA GLY A 94 -0.96 9.07 2.04
C GLY A 94 0.12 10.10 1.66
N GLY A 95 1.29 9.64 1.23
CA GLY A 95 2.38 10.51 0.77
C GLY A 95 2.00 11.33 -0.47
N ILE A 96 1.42 10.69 -1.49
CA ILE A 96 1.02 11.39 -2.71
C ILE A 96 -0.18 12.33 -2.46
N VAL A 97 -1.10 11.96 -1.58
CA VAL A 97 -2.18 12.85 -1.14
C VAL A 97 -1.60 14.13 -0.53
N SER A 98 -0.66 14.01 0.42
CA SER A 98 -0.02 15.17 1.06
C SER A 98 0.69 16.08 0.04
N VAL A 99 1.48 15.50 -0.86
CA VAL A 99 2.15 16.25 -1.94
C VAL A 99 1.12 16.94 -2.86
N GLY A 100 0.02 16.28 -3.19
CA GLY A 100 -1.07 16.87 -3.97
C GLY A 100 -1.66 18.11 -3.31
N TYR A 101 -1.97 18.04 -2.02
CA TYR A 101 -2.49 19.18 -1.25
C TYR A 101 -1.49 20.33 -1.17
N GLU A 102 -0.20 20.05 -0.96
CA GLU A 102 0.83 21.10 -0.97
C GLU A 102 0.97 21.74 -2.34
N TYR A 103 1.05 20.94 -3.41
CA TYR A 103 1.22 21.43 -4.78
C TYR A 103 0.07 22.31 -5.24
N TYR A 104 -1.18 21.86 -5.04
CA TYR A 104 -2.36 22.61 -5.46
C TYR A 104 -2.72 23.74 -4.50
N GLY A 105 -2.35 23.67 -3.22
CA GLY A 105 -2.54 24.76 -2.26
C GLY A 105 -1.80 26.04 -2.64
N ARG A 106 -0.78 25.95 -3.50
CA ARG A 106 -0.02 27.09 -4.05
C ARG A 106 -0.55 27.57 -5.40
N ARG A 107 -1.65 27.00 -5.93
CA ARG A 107 -2.18 27.28 -7.28
C ARG A 107 -3.62 27.79 -7.21
N LYS A 108 -4.00 28.55 -8.27
CA LYS A 108 -5.36 29.11 -8.40
C LYS A 108 -6.42 28.06 -8.75
N HIS A 109 -6.02 26.94 -9.35
CA HIS A 109 -6.90 25.86 -9.79
C HIS A 109 -6.43 24.54 -9.20
N ALA A 110 -7.27 23.94 -8.38
CA ALA A 110 -7.07 22.61 -7.82
C ALA A 110 -8.16 21.68 -8.35
N PRO A 111 -7.86 20.39 -8.58
CA PRO A 111 -8.84 19.40 -9.02
C PRO A 111 -9.73 18.89 -7.87
N TYR A 112 -9.82 19.66 -6.79
CA TYR A 112 -10.58 19.32 -5.59
C TYR A 112 -11.80 20.24 -5.48
N ASP A 113 -12.93 19.67 -5.13
CA ASP A 113 -14.21 20.35 -4.89
C ASP A 113 -14.36 20.90 -3.44
N HIS A 114 -13.30 20.82 -2.66
CA HIS A 114 -13.25 21.21 -1.25
C HIS A 114 -11.97 21.99 -0.91
N PRO A 115 -11.95 22.76 0.20
CA PRO A 115 -10.77 23.49 0.63
C PRO A 115 -9.58 22.56 0.94
N LEU A 116 -8.37 23.01 0.60
CA LEU A 116 -7.13 22.26 0.85
C LEU A 116 -6.62 22.49 2.28
N THR A 117 -7.36 21.98 3.26
CA THR A 117 -7.03 22.04 4.68
C THR A 117 -6.38 20.73 5.15
N ALA A 118 -5.66 20.79 6.28
CA ALA A 118 -5.11 19.60 6.91
C ALA A 118 -6.21 18.57 7.26
N GLU A 119 -7.38 19.04 7.70
CA GLU A 119 -8.52 18.17 8.01
C GLU A 119 -9.03 17.43 6.77
N ASN A 120 -9.22 18.12 5.66
CA ASN A 120 -9.66 17.50 4.41
C ASN A 120 -8.59 16.58 3.83
N MET A 121 -7.31 16.91 3.99
CA MET A 121 -6.21 16.02 3.65
C MET A 121 -6.28 14.70 4.45
N MET A 122 -6.48 14.77 5.76
CA MET A 122 -6.64 13.57 6.59
C MET A 122 -7.85 12.75 6.19
N ARG A 123 -9.01 13.37 5.94
CA ARG A 123 -10.19 12.66 5.41
C ARG A 123 -9.92 11.98 4.07
N HIS A 124 -9.07 12.58 3.23
CA HIS A 124 -8.66 11.95 1.97
C HIS A 124 -7.79 10.73 2.22
N VAL A 125 -6.82 10.81 3.12
CA VAL A 125 -5.98 9.67 3.53
C VAL A 125 -6.83 8.54 4.15
N GLU A 126 -7.85 8.86 4.93
CA GLU A 126 -8.75 7.89 5.54
C GLU A 126 -9.49 7.02 4.50
N LYS A 127 -9.63 7.47 3.25
CA LYS A 127 -10.21 6.66 2.16
C LYS A 127 -9.36 5.45 1.78
N ILE A 128 -8.09 5.39 2.15
CA ILE A 128 -7.20 4.26 1.88
C ILE A 128 -7.78 2.95 2.44
N GLY A 129 -8.27 2.98 3.68
CA GLY A 129 -8.86 1.80 4.32
C GLY A 129 -10.05 1.21 3.54
N PRO A 130 -11.12 1.99 3.30
CA PRO A 130 -12.24 1.55 2.46
C PRO A 130 -11.81 1.06 1.07
N THR A 131 -10.91 1.78 0.39
CA THR A 131 -10.40 1.39 -0.93
C THR A 131 -9.72 0.01 -0.89
N LEU A 132 -8.91 -0.27 0.12
CA LEU A 132 -8.29 -1.59 0.28
C LEU A 132 -9.35 -2.68 0.54
N LEU A 133 -10.38 -2.40 1.32
CA LEU A 133 -11.48 -3.35 1.54
C LEU A 133 -12.21 -3.68 0.24
N ASP A 134 -12.46 -2.68 -0.61
CA ASP A 134 -13.05 -2.89 -1.94
C ASP A 134 -12.16 -3.74 -2.84
N ILE A 135 -10.85 -3.45 -2.88
CA ILE A 135 -9.86 -4.26 -3.61
C ILE A 135 -9.89 -5.71 -3.15
N PHE A 136 -9.89 -5.95 -1.84
CA PHE A 136 -9.92 -7.30 -1.26
C PHE A 136 -11.25 -8.02 -1.57
N ALA A 137 -12.37 -7.29 -1.57
CA ALA A 137 -13.67 -7.84 -1.93
C ALA A 137 -13.72 -8.28 -3.40
N ILE A 138 -13.23 -7.41 -4.31
CA ILE A 138 -13.14 -7.70 -5.76
C ILE A 138 -12.22 -8.90 -6.01
N SER A 139 -11.02 -8.92 -5.40
CA SER A 139 -10.06 -10.02 -5.51
C SER A 139 -10.71 -11.36 -5.13
N ARG A 140 -11.40 -11.39 -3.99
CA ARG A 140 -12.09 -12.59 -3.49
C ARG A 140 -13.22 -13.03 -4.40
N GLN A 141 -14.05 -12.09 -4.85
CA GLN A 141 -15.21 -12.36 -5.69
C GLN A 141 -14.83 -12.87 -7.08
N LYS A 142 -13.84 -12.22 -7.70
CA LYS A 142 -13.38 -12.54 -9.05
C LYS A 142 -12.29 -13.62 -9.07
N LYS A 143 -11.76 -14.02 -7.90
CA LYS A 143 -10.64 -14.96 -7.76
C LYS A 143 -9.40 -14.52 -8.55
N VAL A 144 -9.04 -13.27 -8.42
CA VAL A 144 -7.86 -12.64 -9.03
C VAL A 144 -6.97 -12.08 -7.95
N SER A 145 -5.70 -11.78 -8.29
CA SER A 145 -4.78 -11.13 -7.36
C SER A 145 -5.26 -9.73 -6.94
N THR A 146 -4.74 -9.20 -5.84
CA THR A 146 -5.15 -7.89 -5.34
C THR A 146 -4.68 -6.74 -6.24
N GLY A 147 -3.55 -6.88 -6.93
CA GLY A 147 -3.12 -5.92 -7.94
C GLY A 147 -4.09 -5.86 -9.12
N GLN A 148 -4.48 -7.03 -9.68
CA GLN A 148 -5.49 -7.08 -10.75
C GLN A 148 -6.84 -6.50 -10.30
N ALA A 149 -7.22 -6.73 -9.04
CA ALA A 149 -8.44 -6.14 -8.49
C ALA A 149 -8.35 -4.63 -8.37
N ALA A 150 -7.19 -4.09 -7.95
CA ALA A 150 -6.92 -2.66 -7.84
C ALA A 150 -6.94 -1.98 -9.22
N ASP A 151 -6.31 -2.57 -10.22
CA ASP A 151 -6.32 -2.08 -11.60
C ASP A 151 -7.76 -2.03 -12.15
N SER A 152 -8.54 -3.09 -11.92
CA SER A 152 -9.95 -3.14 -12.33
C SER A 152 -10.79 -2.05 -11.65
N LEU A 153 -10.54 -1.75 -10.37
CA LEU A 153 -11.22 -0.68 -9.64
C LEU A 153 -10.84 0.70 -10.20
N ALA A 154 -9.54 0.94 -10.44
CA ALA A 154 -9.06 2.18 -11.02
C ALA A 154 -9.65 2.44 -12.42
N GLU A 155 -9.68 1.43 -13.29
CA GLU A 155 -10.29 1.54 -14.62
C GLU A 155 -11.77 1.93 -14.55
N GLN A 156 -12.53 1.42 -13.59
CA GLN A 156 -13.94 1.78 -13.42
C GLN A 156 -14.11 3.27 -13.10
N VAL A 157 -13.25 3.82 -12.22
CA VAL A 157 -13.27 5.24 -11.88
C VAL A 157 -12.92 6.09 -13.09
N PHE A 158 -11.83 5.78 -13.80
CA PHE A 158 -11.42 6.53 -15.00
C PHE A 158 -12.48 6.50 -16.12
N ARG A 159 -13.15 5.38 -16.34
CA ARG A 159 -14.21 5.27 -17.35
C ARG A 159 -15.48 6.01 -16.95
N ALA A 160 -15.81 6.07 -15.67
CA ALA A 160 -16.94 6.85 -15.18
C ALA A 160 -16.73 8.36 -15.39
N ASP A 161 -15.52 8.86 -15.14
CA ASP A 161 -15.16 10.27 -15.34
C ASP A 161 -15.00 10.65 -16.83
N SER A 162 -14.72 9.69 -17.71
CA SER A 162 -14.56 9.90 -19.15
C SER A 162 -15.86 9.85 -19.94
N SER A 163 -17.03 9.75 -19.31
CA SER A 163 -18.32 9.96 -19.98
C SER A 163 -18.35 11.39 -20.54
N PRO A 164 -18.61 11.60 -21.85
CA PRO A 164 -18.54 12.91 -22.46
C PRO A 164 -19.48 13.87 -21.73
N LEU A 165 -18.92 15.00 -21.28
CA LEU A 165 -19.73 16.15 -20.87
C LEU A 165 -20.73 16.36 -21.98
N SER A 166 -22.02 16.12 -21.72
CA SER A 166 -23.10 16.37 -22.66
C SER A 166 -22.95 17.82 -23.14
N SER A 167 -22.65 17.96 -24.41
CA SER A 167 -22.66 19.25 -25.11
C SER A 167 -24.08 19.79 -25.06
N SER A 168 -24.41 20.52 -23.99
CA SER A 168 -25.55 21.44 -23.98
C SER A 168 -25.02 22.84 -24.27
N ALA A 169 -24.71 23.08 -25.54
CA ALA A 169 -24.61 24.39 -26.10
C ALA A 169 -25.67 24.47 -27.21
N ALA A 170 -26.77 25.07 -26.87
CA ALA A 170 -27.68 25.70 -27.83
C ALA A 170 -28.20 27.00 -27.21
#